data_a31b082ccce483ebc20930574b642247
#
_entry.id   a31b082ccce483ebc20930574b642247
#
_cell.length_a   1.000
_cell.length_b   1.000
_cell.length_c   1.000
_cell.angle_alpha   90.00
_cell.angle_beta   90.00
_cell.angle_gamma   90.00
#
_symmetry.space_group_name_H-M   'P 1'
#
loop_
_entity.id
_entity.type
_entity.pdbx_description
1 polymer ?
#
loop_
_entity_poly.entity_id
_entity_poly.type
_entity_poly.pdbx_seq_one_letter_code
_entity_poly.pdbx_strand_id
1 'polypeptide(L)'
;HGLIEAAQKRGWLGVVMHFRGCSGEPNRLNCIYHSGETEDGTWFLHWLAREFGRVPTAAVGYSLGGNMLACLLAKEGTEIPIDAAVIVSAPFVLEACSYHMDKGFSRVYQRYLLNLLKANASRKLEAYPGSLPVSLGQLKSLRRIRDFDDLITAKIHGFADAIDYYRQCSAMPLLNQIAKPTLIIHAKDDPFMDHHVIPKPENLPSQVEYQLTEHGGHVGFIGGTVRRPEMWLESRIPDWLTTYLEASS
;
A
#
# COMPACT_ATOMS: atom_id res chain seq x y z
N HIS A 1 6.72 13.11 -1.64
CA HIS A 1 7.96 13.93 -1.75
C HIS A 1 8.69 14.01 -0.42
N GLY A 2 8.06 14.37 0.69
CA GLY A 2 8.70 14.64 1.97
C GLY A 2 9.54 13.49 2.53
N LEU A 3 9.07 12.25 2.47
CA LEU A 3 9.88 11.10 2.90
C LEU A 3 11.15 10.92 2.06
N ILE A 4 11.09 11.14 0.75
CA ILE A 4 12.29 11.09 -0.12
C ILE A 4 13.28 12.19 0.25
N GLU A 5 12.80 13.41 0.51
CA GLU A 5 13.66 14.50 0.98
C GLU A 5 14.29 14.19 2.35
N ALA A 6 13.51 13.57 3.27
CA ALA A 6 14.01 13.15 4.57
C ALA A 6 15.10 12.06 4.45
N ALA A 7 14.94 11.11 3.52
CA ALA A 7 15.93 10.09 3.20
C ALA A 7 17.23 10.73 2.61
N GLN A 8 17.06 11.63 1.65
CA GLN A 8 18.20 12.34 1.03
C GLN A 8 19.02 13.17 2.05
N LYS A 9 18.35 13.82 3.03
CA LYS A 9 19.03 14.54 4.11
C LYS A 9 19.90 13.63 4.99
N ARG A 10 19.64 12.32 5.00
CA ARG A 10 20.46 11.29 5.68
C ARG A 10 21.49 10.63 4.75
N GLY A 11 21.61 11.09 3.51
CA GLY A 11 22.51 10.50 2.52
C GLY A 11 22.00 9.18 1.92
N TRP A 12 20.73 8.85 2.12
CA TRP A 12 20.13 7.64 1.56
C TRP A 12 19.58 7.89 0.16
N LEU A 13 19.67 6.89 -0.70
CA LEU A 13 19.01 6.90 -2.00
C LEU A 13 17.53 6.54 -1.82
N GLY A 14 16.64 7.46 -2.18
CA GLY A 14 15.21 7.21 -2.21
C GLY A 14 14.74 6.81 -3.61
N VAL A 15 14.07 5.66 -3.72
CA VAL A 15 13.51 5.15 -4.98
C VAL A 15 12.01 4.93 -4.81
N VAL A 16 11.20 5.35 -5.80
CA VAL A 16 9.74 5.19 -5.78
C VAL A 16 9.33 4.18 -6.83
N MET A 17 8.72 3.09 -6.39
CA MET A 17 8.03 2.16 -7.27
C MET A 17 6.57 2.58 -7.45
N HIS A 18 6.14 2.73 -8.69
CA HIS A 18 4.73 2.94 -9.01
C HIS A 18 4.05 1.60 -9.28
N PHE A 19 2.83 1.45 -8.80
CA PHE A 19 1.99 0.35 -9.24
C PHE A 19 1.78 0.38 -10.76
N ARG A 20 1.55 -0.76 -11.33
CA ARG A 20 1.29 -0.98 -12.75
C ARG A 20 0.19 -0.06 -13.28
N GLY A 21 0.51 0.78 -14.27
CA GLY A 21 -0.42 1.78 -14.83
C GLY A 21 -0.61 3.04 -13.99
N CYS A 22 0.18 3.25 -12.92
CA CYS A 22 0.10 4.44 -12.05
C CYS A 22 1.23 5.46 -12.27
N SER A 23 2.15 5.21 -13.19
CA SER A 23 3.23 6.15 -13.55
C SER A 23 2.84 7.22 -14.57
N GLY A 24 1.56 7.25 -15.01
CA GLY A 24 1.08 8.12 -16.09
C GLY A 24 0.84 7.37 -17.40
N GLU A 25 1.54 6.27 -17.62
CA GLU A 25 1.37 5.43 -18.81
C GLU A 25 0.59 4.16 -18.47
N PRO A 26 -0.39 3.75 -19.31
CA PRO A 26 -1.09 2.49 -19.12
C PRO A 26 -0.14 1.31 -19.42
N ASN A 27 -0.17 0.28 -18.59
CA ASN A 27 0.58 -0.94 -18.85
C ASN A 27 0.00 -1.72 -20.06
N ARG A 28 0.85 -2.46 -20.77
CA ARG A 28 0.52 -3.17 -22.00
C ARG A 28 -0.20 -4.51 -21.77
N LEU A 29 -0.03 -5.10 -20.59
CA LEU A 29 -0.59 -6.41 -20.25
C LEU A 29 -2.09 -6.33 -19.91
N ASN A 30 -2.81 -7.41 -20.11
CA ASN A 30 -4.23 -7.54 -19.72
C ASN A 30 -4.35 -7.79 -18.20
N CYS A 31 -3.71 -6.95 -17.42
CA CYS A 31 -3.79 -6.92 -15.97
C CYS A 31 -3.76 -5.48 -15.46
N ILE A 32 -4.14 -5.29 -14.21
CA ILE A 32 -4.01 -4.04 -13.46
C ILE A 32 -3.32 -4.36 -12.14
N TYR A 33 -2.90 -3.35 -11.38
CA TYR A 33 -2.44 -3.61 -10.02
C TYR A 33 -3.61 -3.96 -9.09
N HIS A 34 -3.32 -4.72 -8.04
CA HIS A 34 -4.25 -4.96 -6.95
C HIS A 34 -3.50 -5.10 -5.60
N SER A 35 -4.23 -5.09 -4.49
CA SER A 35 -3.61 -4.99 -3.16
C SER A 35 -2.82 -6.21 -2.69
N GLY A 36 -2.98 -7.35 -3.33
CA GLY A 36 -2.23 -8.58 -3.06
C GLY A 36 -1.19 -8.91 -4.11
N GLU A 37 -0.98 -8.04 -5.11
CA GLU A 37 0.00 -8.26 -6.17
C GLU A 37 1.41 -7.96 -5.62
N THR A 38 2.20 -9.01 -5.42
CA THR A 38 3.53 -8.92 -4.82
C THR A 38 4.66 -9.13 -5.83
N GLU A 39 4.37 -9.67 -7.01
CA GLU A 39 5.40 -10.08 -7.98
C GLU A 39 6.22 -8.89 -8.51
N ASP A 40 5.55 -7.78 -8.81
CA ASP A 40 6.24 -6.56 -9.26
C ASP A 40 7.15 -6.02 -8.14
N GLY A 41 6.69 -6.05 -6.88
CA GLY A 41 7.48 -5.62 -5.73
C GLY A 41 8.69 -6.51 -5.48
N THR A 42 8.49 -7.82 -5.49
CA THR A 42 9.56 -8.82 -5.36
C THR A 42 10.59 -8.65 -6.47
N TRP A 43 10.16 -8.60 -7.72
CA TRP A 43 11.04 -8.40 -8.86
C TRP A 43 11.86 -7.11 -8.73
N PHE A 44 11.21 -6.01 -8.35
CA PHE A 44 11.82 -4.70 -8.22
C PHE A 44 12.90 -4.67 -7.12
N LEU A 45 12.64 -5.27 -5.96
CA LEU A 45 13.61 -5.34 -4.87
C LEU A 45 14.82 -6.21 -5.24
N HIS A 46 14.60 -7.34 -5.92
CA HIS A 46 15.71 -8.16 -6.44
C HIS A 46 16.48 -7.45 -7.55
N TRP A 47 15.82 -6.66 -8.38
CA TRP A 47 16.48 -5.84 -9.39
C TRP A 47 17.37 -4.79 -8.73
N LEU A 48 16.88 -4.07 -7.72
CA LEU A 48 17.68 -3.12 -6.95
C LEU A 48 18.92 -3.77 -6.34
N ALA A 49 18.76 -4.93 -5.71
CA ALA A 49 19.89 -5.65 -5.10
C ALA A 49 20.95 -6.09 -6.13
N ARG A 50 20.54 -6.40 -7.35
CA ARG A 50 21.49 -6.70 -8.46
C ARG A 50 22.19 -5.46 -8.98
N GLU A 51 21.45 -4.35 -9.12
CA GLU A 51 21.97 -3.11 -9.71
C GLU A 51 22.93 -2.39 -8.77
N PHE A 52 22.61 -2.31 -7.48
CA PHE A 52 23.38 -1.58 -6.47
C PHE A 52 24.25 -2.47 -5.57
N GLY A 53 24.18 -3.79 -5.74
CA GLY A 53 24.81 -4.74 -4.83
C GLY A 53 24.07 -4.87 -3.49
N ARG A 54 24.66 -5.58 -2.54
CA ARG A 54 24.11 -5.73 -1.18
C ARG A 54 24.41 -4.48 -0.37
N VAL A 55 23.49 -3.54 -0.38
CA VAL A 55 23.51 -2.35 0.47
C VAL A 55 22.34 -2.42 1.47
N PRO A 56 22.46 -1.83 2.67
CA PRO A 56 21.35 -1.75 3.60
C PRO A 56 20.13 -1.13 2.91
N THR A 57 19.03 -1.86 2.90
CA THR A 57 17.83 -1.51 2.12
C THR A 57 16.57 -1.62 2.97
N ALA A 58 15.69 -0.62 2.87
CA ALA A 58 14.38 -0.66 3.52
C ALA A 58 13.25 -0.39 2.51
N ALA A 59 12.08 -0.96 2.80
CA ALA A 59 10.87 -0.71 2.03
C ALA A 59 9.82 0.03 2.87
N VAL A 60 9.13 1.00 2.26
CA VAL A 60 8.04 1.74 2.92
C VAL A 60 6.79 1.66 2.06
N GLY A 61 5.71 1.15 2.64
CA GLY A 61 4.41 1.03 1.98
C GLY A 61 3.34 1.87 2.68
N TYR A 62 2.59 2.66 1.91
CA TYR A 62 1.45 3.44 2.40
C TYR A 62 0.14 2.87 1.89
N SER A 63 -0.90 2.85 2.75
CA SER A 63 -2.26 2.46 2.35
C SER A 63 -2.25 1.11 1.60
N LEU A 64 -2.77 1.06 0.37
CA LEU A 64 -2.76 -0.15 -0.46
C LEU A 64 -1.34 -0.72 -0.65
N GLY A 65 -0.33 0.15 -0.81
CA GLY A 65 1.08 -0.24 -0.88
C GLY A 65 1.59 -0.86 0.43
N GLY A 66 1.03 -0.46 1.56
CA GLY A 66 1.30 -1.07 2.86
C GLY A 66 0.74 -2.49 2.96
N ASN A 67 -0.49 -2.72 2.48
CA ASN A 67 -1.06 -4.06 2.43
C ASN A 67 -0.26 -4.98 1.48
N MET A 68 0.08 -4.49 0.30
CA MET A 68 0.92 -5.23 -0.65
C MET A 68 2.28 -5.58 -0.04
N LEU A 69 2.93 -4.63 0.63
CA LEU A 69 4.21 -4.86 1.29
C LEU A 69 4.10 -5.89 2.41
N ALA A 70 3.04 -5.86 3.21
CA ALA A 70 2.79 -6.89 4.24
C ALA A 70 2.62 -8.29 3.64
N CYS A 71 1.85 -8.41 2.55
CA CYS A 71 1.70 -9.67 1.81
C CYS A 71 3.04 -10.15 1.25
N LEU A 72 3.83 -9.24 0.69
CA LEU A 72 5.16 -9.53 0.15
C LEU A 72 6.12 -10.05 1.23
N LEU A 73 6.19 -9.35 2.37
CA LEU A 73 7.04 -9.74 3.50
C LEU A 73 6.68 -11.12 4.06
N ALA A 74 5.38 -11.41 4.15
CA ALA A 74 4.90 -12.70 4.62
C ALA A 74 5.22 -13.83 3.63
N LYS A 75 5.10 -13.57 2.33
CA LYS A 75 5.33 -14.56 1.27
C LYS A 75 6.82 -14.88 1.09
N GLU A 76 7.67 -13.84 1.06
CA GLU A 76 9.10 -13.99 0.78
C GLU A 76 9.94 -14.29 2.04
N GLY A 77 9.40 -14.02 3.22
CA GLY A 77 10.05 -14.29 4.50
C GLY A 77 11.43 -13.62 4.61
N THR A 78 12.47 -14.42 4.90
CA THR A 78 13.86 -13.94 5.05
C THR A 78 14.57 -13.69 3.72
N GLU A 79 14.06 -14.25 2.61
CA GLU A 79 14.74 -14.22 1.31
C GLU A 79 14.67 -12.86 0.59
N ILE A 80 13.69 -12.03 0.96
CA ILE A 80 13.57 -10.69 0.37
C ILE A 80 14.79 -9.83 0.69
N PRO A 81 15.41 -9.14 -0.30
CA PRO A 81 16.65 -8.39 -0.13
C PRO A 81 16.43 -7.01 0.50
N ILE A 82 15.75 -6.96 1.65
CA ILE A 82 15.66 -5.77 2.49
C ILE A 82 15.99 -6.10 3.94
N ASP A 83 16.40 -5.11 4.70
CA ASP A 83 16.80 -5.24 6.11
C ASP A 83 15.68 -4.82 7.06
N ALA A 84 14.80 -3.91 6.63
CA ALA A 84 13.64 -3.46 7.42
C ALA A 84 12.49 -2.98 6.53
N ALA A 85 11.30 -2.89 7.10
CA ALA A 85 10.12 -2.35 6.42
C ALA A 85 9.30 -1.41 7.32
N VAL A 86 8.61 -0.45 6.69
CA VAL A 86 7.61 0.38 7.38
C VAL A 86 6.29 0.33 6.62
N ILE A 87 5.21 0.09 7.33
CA ILE A 87 3.85 -0.03 6.78
C ILE A 87 2.99 1.04 7.44
N VAL A 88 2.42 1.93 6.65
CA VAL A 88 1.61 3.05 7.14
C VAL A 88 0.18 2.94 6.63
N SER A 89 -0.78 2.98 7.55
CA SER A 89 -2.23 3.05 7.25
C SER A 89 -2.69 2.00 6.24
N ALA A 90 -2.25 0.76 6.42
CA ALA A 90 -2.56 -0.32 5.51
C ALA A 90 -3.95 -0.93 5.77
N PRO A 91 -4.79 -1.14 4.74
CA PRO A 91 -6.11 -1.75 4.86
C PRO A 91 -5.99 -3.28 4.99
N PHE A 92 -5.47 -3.78 6.11
CA PHE A 92 -5.20 -5.21 6.32
C PHE A 92 -6.44 -6.13 6.21
N VAL A 93 -7.65 -5.56 6.30
CA VAL A 93 -8.92 -6.25 6.08
C VAL A 93 -9.69 -5.48 4.99
N LEU A 94 -9.40 -5.79 3.72
CA LEU A 94 -9.93 -5.06 2.55
C LEU A 94 -11.45 -5.01 2.51
N GLU A 95 -12.11 -6.11 2.88
CA GLU A 95 -13.58 -6.19 2.92
C GLU A 95 -14.16 -5.17 3.91
N ALA A 96 -13.62 -5.10 5.14
CA ALA A 96 -14.07 -4.15 6.16
C ALA A 96 -13.84 -2.70 5.72
N CYS A 97 -12.68 -2.39 5.14
CA CYS A 97 -12.38 -1.06 4.60
C CYS A 97 -13.33 -0.68 3.46
N SER A 98 -13.64 -1.61 2.56
CA SER A 98 -14.59 -1.39 1.46
C SER A 98 -15.97 -1.02 1.99
N TYR A 99 -16.49 -1.72 3.00
CA TYR A 99 -17.76 -1.38 3.63
C TYR A 99 -17.72 -0.08 4.44
N HIS A 100 -16.58 0.21 5.07
CA HIS A 100 -16.41 1.46 5.81
C HIS A 100 -16.44 2.67 4.86
N MET A 101 -15.79 2.59 3.71
CA MET A 101 -15.79 3.64 2.70
C MET A 101 -17.16 3.93 2.07
N ASP A 102 -18.13 3.03 2.21
CA ASP A 102 -19.51 3.26 1.76
C ASP A 102 -20.31 4.12 2.73
N LYS A 103 -19.75 4.52 3.90
CA LYS A 103 -20.49 5.21 4.97
C LYS A 103 -19.96 6.62 5.21
N GLY A 104 -20.83 7.48 5.71
CA GLY A 104 -20.48 8.80 6.23
C GLY A 104 -19.59 9.63 5.30
N PHE A 105 -18.65 10.34 5.90
CA PHE A 105 -17.71 11.21 5.20
C PHE A 105 -16.71 10.45 4.31
N SER A 106 -16.44 9.18 4.64
CA SER A 106 -15.53 8.32 3.85
C SER A 106 -15.98 8.14 2.39
N ARG A 107 -17.29 8.32 2.11
CA ARG A 107 -17.83 8.33 0.73
C ARG A 107 -17.25 9.42 -0.17
N VAL A 108 -16.78 10.53 0.40
CA VAL A 108 -16.12 11.60 -0.37
C VAL A 108 -14.78 11.10 -0.88
N TYR A 109 -14.01 10.46 0.01
CA TYR A 109 -12.73 9.86 -0.35
C TYR A 109 -12.90 8.69 -1.33
N GLN A 110 -13.88 7.82 -1.08
CA GLN A 110 -14.19 6.74 -2.02
C GLN A 110 -14.46 7.27 -3.43
N ARG A 111 -15.26 8.34 -3.55
CA ARG A 111 -15.54 8.96 -4.85
C ARG A 111 -14.27 9.48 -5.51
N TYR A 112 -13.39 10.12 -4.75
CA TYR A 112 -12.10 10.61 -5.25
C TYR A 112 -11.24 9.46 -5.78
N LEU A 113 -11.03 8.41 -4.99
CA LEU A 113 -10.26 7.23 -5.39
C LEU A 113 -10.88 6.50 -6.59
N LEU A 114 -12.19 6.31 -6.59
CA LEU A 114 -12.90 5.69 -7.71
C LEU A 114 -12.74 6.49 -9.01
N ASN A 115 -12.72 7.81 -8.94
CA ASN A 115 -12.48 8.65 -10.12
C ASN A 115 -11.06 8.46 -10.66
N LEU A 116 -10.05 8.31 -9.81
CA LEU A 116 -8.68 8.00 -10.22
C LEU A 116 -8.59 6.61 -10.87
N LEU A 117 -9.22 5.59 -10.29
CA LEU A 117 -9.31 4.25 -10.87
C LEU A 117 -9.97 4.27 -12.24
N LYS A 118 -11.10 4.96 -12.37
CA LYS A 118 -11.79 5.13 -13.66
C LYS A 118 -10.94 5.85 -14.69
N ALA A 119 -10.24 6.90 -14.31
CA ALA A 119 -9.37 7.65 -15.21
C ALA A 119 -8.23 6.76 -15.74
N ASN A 120 -7.60 5.97 -14.87
CA ASN A 120 -6.56 5.03 -15.26
C ASN A 120 -7.11 3.93 -16.18
N ALA A 121 -8.25 3.34 -15.83
CA ALA A 121 -8.90 2.30 -16.62
C ALA A 121 -9.38 2.84 -17.99
N SER A 122 -9.90 4.07 -18.06
CA SER A 122 -10.29 4.72 -19.33
C SER A 122 -9.07 4.89 -20.25
N ARG A 123 -7.97 5.44 -19.74
CA ARG A 123 -6.72 5.57 -20.53
C ARG A 123 -6.22 4.24 -21.05
N LYS A 124 -6.33 3.18 -20.21
CA LYS A 124 -5.95 1.83 -20.63
C LYS A 124 -6.84 1.29 -21.75
N LEU A 125 -8.17 1.46 -21.63
CA LEU A 125 -9.11 1.04 -22.67
C LEU A 125 -8.94 1.81 -24.00
N GLU A 126 -8.60 3.11 -23.92
CA GLU A 126 -8.33 3.95 -25.08
C GLU A 126 -7.03 3.54 -25.77
N ALA A 127 -5.97 3.27 -25.00
CA ALA A 127 -4.68 2.84 -25.55
C ALA A 127 -4.70 1.38 -26.06
N TYR A 128 -5.45 0.51 -25.38
CA TYR A 128 -5.51 -0.93 -25.65
C TYR A 128 -6.96 -1.42 -25.62
N PRO A 129 -7.73 -1.23 -26.71
CA PRO A 129 -9.12 -1.70 -26.79
C PRO A 129 -9.25 -3.19 -26.47
N GLY A 130 -10.20 -3.54 -25.61
CA GLY A 130 -10.43 -4.94 -25.17
C GLY A 130 -9.51 -5.42 -24.05
N SER A 131 -8.60 -4.58 -23.53
CA SER A 131 -7.70 -4.94 -22.42
C SER A 131 -8.37 -5.07 -21.05
N LEU A 132 -9.61 -4.61 -20.91
CA LEU A 132 -10.42 -4.74 -19.69
C LEU A 132 -11.77 -5.37 -20.02
N PRO A 133 -12.40 -6.10 -19.10
CA PRO A 133 -13.67 -6.83 -19.31
C PRO A 133 -14.91 -5.91 -19.24
N VAL A 134 -14.76 -4.62 -19.50
CA VAL A 134 -15.81 -3.60 -19.43
C VAL A 134 -15.71 -2.62 -20.58
N SER A 135 -16.84 -2.03 -20.97
CA SER A 135 -16.87 -0.88 -21.86
C SER A 135 -16.66 0.43 -21.12
N LEU A 136 -16.30 1.51 -21.83
CA LEU A 136 -16.23 2.86 -21.27
C LEU A 136 -17.55 3.32 -20.62
N GLY A 137 -18.70 2.91 -21.18
CA GLY A 137 -20.01 3.20 -20.63
C GLY A 137 -20.24 2.54 -19.27
N GLN A 138 -19.94 1.25 -19.16
CA GLN A 138 -20.01 0.51 -17.90
C GLN A 138 -19.04 1.10 -16.85
N LEU A 139 -17.78 1.39 -17.25
CA LEU A 139 -16.79 2.00 -16.36
C LEU A 139 -17.29 3.32 -15.78
N LYS A 140 -17.87 4.21 -16.61
CA LYS A 140 -18.42 5.50 -16.16
C LYS A 140 -19.60 5.34 -15.20
N SER A 141 -20.39 4.29 -15.31
CA SER A 141 -21.56 4.04 -14.47
C SER A 141 -21.23 3.54 -13.05
N LEU A 142 -20.02 3.05 -12.79
CA LEU A 142 -19.60 2.55 -11.48
C LEU A 142 -19.75 3.64 -10.39
N ARG A 143 -20.18 3.25 -9.21
CA ARG A 143 -20.44 4.18 -8.10
C ARG A 143 -19.61 3.91 -6.86
N ARG A 144 -19.08 2.70 -6.70
CA ARG A 144 -18.28 2.26 -5.54
C ARG A 144 -17.01 1.57 -6.01
N ILE A 145 -15.97 1.60 -5.17
CA ILE A 145 -14.72 0.85 -5.43
C ILE A 145 -15.04 -0.64 -5.56
N ARG A 146 -15.92 -1.17 -4.71
CA ARG A 146 -16.32 -2.57 -4.77
C ARG A 146 -16.93 -2.96 -6.14
N ASP A 147 -17.73 -2.07 -6.75
CA ASP A 147 -18.29 -2.32 -8.09
C ASP A 147 -17.17 -2.40 -9.15
N PHE A 148 -16.11 -1.58 -8.99
CA PHE A 148 -14.92 -1.63 -9.84
C PHE A 148 -14.14 -2.93 -9.63
N ASP A 149 -13.94 -3.32 -8.38
CA ASP A 149 -13.22 -4.54 -8.04
C ASP A 149 -13.95 -5.80 -8.52
N ASP A 150 -15.28 -5.82 -8.42
CA ASP A 150 -16.10 -6.96 -8.87
C ASP A 150 -16.09 -7.12 -10.38
N LEU A 151 -16.23 -6.02 -11.11
CA LEU A 151 -16.35 -6.04 -12.56
C LEU A 151 -15.01 -6.08 -13.30
N ILE A 152 -13.94 -5.59 -12.68
CA ILE A 152 -12.65 -5.42 -13.35
C ILE A 152 -11.57 -6.21 -12.61
N THR A 153 -11.22 -5.83 -11.37
CA THR A 153 -10.10 -6.43 -10.64
C THR A 153 -10.27 -7.94 -10.50
N ALA A 154 -11.42 -8.39 -9.99
CA ALA A 154 -11.69 -9.81 -9.77
C ALA A 154 -11.62 -10.59 -11.08
N LYS A 155 -12.27 -10.12 -12.14
CA LYS A 155 -12.32 -10.84 -13.43
C LYS A 155 -10.98 -10.94 -14.12
N ILE A 156 -10.17 -9.88 -14.06
CA ILE A 156 -8.84 -9.88 -14.71
C ILE A 156 -7.89 -10.84 -14.01
N HIS A 157 -7.98 -10.91 -12.68
CA HIS A 157 -7.04 -11.69 -11.87
C HIS A 157 -7.56 -13.07 -11.46
N GLY A 158 -8.75 -13.47 -11.96
CA GLY A 158 -9.29 -14.83 -11.77
C GLY A 158 -9.93 -15.07 -10.40
N PHE A 159 -10.25 -14.00 -9.65
CA PHE A 159 -11.06 -14.11 -8.44
C PHE A 159 -12.54 -14.30 -8.81
N ALA A 160 -13.28 -15.01 -7.98
CA ALA A 160 -14.70 -15.25 -8.20
C ALA A 160 -15.52 -13.95 -8.21
N ASP A 161 -15.23 -13.05 -7.27
CA ASP A 161 -15.86 -11.74 -7.10
C ASP A 161 -14.95 -10.80 -6.25
N ALA A 162 -15.43 -9.59 -5.95
CA ALA A 162 -14.69 -8.64 -5.13
C ALA A 162 -14.45 -9.15 -3.70
N ILE A 163 -15.36 -9.95 -3.14
CA ILE A 163 -15.22 -10.50 -1.79
C ILE A 163 -14.13 -11.57 -1.75
N ASP A 164 -14.09 -12.42 -2.75
CA ASP A 164 -13.03 -13.42 -2.90
C ASP A 164 -11.67 -12.74 -3.07
N TYR A 165 -11.59 -11.70 -3.91
CA TYR A 165 -10.40 -10.86 -4.04
C TYR A 165 -9.98 -10.29 -2.66
N TYR A 166 -10.89 -9.68 -1.92
CA TYR A 166 -10.57 -9.08 -0.62
C TYR A 166 -10.08 -10.10 0.39
N ARG A 167 -10.67 -11.29 0.43
CA ARG A 167 -10.26 -12.37 1.33
C ARG A 167 -8.86 -12.89 1.00
N GLN A 168 -8.58 -13.12 -0.27
CA GLN A 168 -7.28 -13.65 -0.70
C GLN A 168 -6.15 -12.63 -0.59
N CYS A 169 -6.46 -11.33 -0.71
CA CYS A 169 -5.46 -10.25 -0.78
C CYS A 169 -5.34 -9.40 0.49
N SER A 170 -6.10 -9.68 1.54
CA SER A 170 -5.97 -9.04 2.85
C SER A 170 -4.75 -9.57 3.60
N ALA A 171 -3.92 -8.66 4.11
CA ALA A 171 -2.69 -9.04 4.80
C ALA A 171 -2.90 -9.48 6.26
N MET A 172 -4.03 -9.18 6.90
CA MET A 172 -4.27 -9.50 8.32
C MET A 172 -3.95 -10.95 8.70
N PRO A 173 -4.38 -11.99 7.94
CA PRO A 173 -4.07 -13.38 8.27
C PRO A 173 -2.59 -13.74 8.13
N LEU A 174 -1.81 -12.91 7.45
CA LEU A 174 -0.42 -13.17 7.09
C LEU A 174 0.58 -12.44 7.99
N LEU A 175 0.14 -11.49 8.83
CA LEU A 175 1.02 -10.63 9.62
C LEU A 175 1.95 -11.43 10.56
N ASN A 176 1.50 -12.57 11.08
CA ASN A 176 2.30 -13.46 11.92
C ASN A 176 3.43 -14.18 11.17
N GLN A 177 3.45 -14.11 9.84
CA GLN A 177 4.50 -14.71 8.99
C GLN A 177 5.60 -13.72 8.61
N ILE A 178 5.45 -12.44 8.95
CA ILE A 178 6.46 -11.43 8.68
C ILE A 178 7.75 -11.77 9.43
N ALA A 179 8.84 -11.99 8.71
CA ALA A 179 10.13 -12.40 9.26
C ALA A 179 11.16 -11.25 9.36
N LYS A 180 10.92 -10.12 8.70
CA LYS A 180 11.82 -8.96 8.72
C LYS A 180 11.40 -7.95 9.78
N PRO A 181 12.36 -7.19 10.38
CA PRO A 181 12.05 -6.05 11.21
C PRO A 181 11.05 -5.12 10.52
N THR A 182 9.90 -4.90 11.13
CA THR A 182 8.81 -4.16 10.50
C THR A 182 8.12 -3.24 11.50
N LEU A 183 8.01 -1.95 11.16
CA LEU A 183 7.19 -0.99 11.89
C LEU A 183 5.85 -0.84 11.18
N ILE A 184 4.76 -1.08 11.90
CA ILE A 184 3.40 -0.82 11.40
C ILE A 184 2.83 0.39 12.12
N ILE A 185 2.33 1.38 11.39
CA ILE A 185 1.75 2.62 11.92
C ILE A 185 0.31 2.75 11.45
N HIS A 186 -0.62 2.91 12.40
CA HIS A 186 -2.01 3.30 12.13
C HIS A 186 -2.44 4.47 13.02
N ALA A 187 -3.50 5.17 12.63
CA ALA A 187 -4.16 6.18 13.45
C ALA A 187 -5.61 5.78 13.74
N LYS A 188 -6.09 6.04 14.96
CA LYS A 188 -7.49 5.72 15.34
C LYS A 188 -8.52 6.55 14.59
N ASP A 189 -8.14 7.76 14.18
CA ASP A 189 -8.97 8.71 13.45
C ASP A 189 -8.86 8.58 11.92
N ASP A 190 -8.32 7.47 11.41
CA ASP A 190 -8.19 7.24 9.98
C ASP A 190 -9.59 7.05 9.34
N PRO A 191 -10.02 7.95 8.42
CA PRO A 191 -11.36 7.89 7.85
C PRO A 191 -11.57 6.75 6.84
N PHE A 192 -10.52 6.05 6.44
CA PHE A 192 -10.58 4.92 5.51
C PHE A 192 -10.67 3.58 6.24
N MET A 193 -10.28 3.56 7.52
CA MET A 193 -10.06 2.33 8.25
C MET A 193 -11.21 2.05 9.22
N ASP A 194 -11.59 0.80 9.27
CA ASP A 194 -12.42 0.24 10.33
C ASP A 194 -11.50 -0.31 11.43
N HIS A 195 -11.98 -0.39 12.66
CA HIS A 195 -11.21 -0.93 13.78
C HIS A 195 -10.74 -2.38 13.56
N HIS A 196 -11.37 -3.13 12.65
CA HIS A 196 -10.96 -4.48 12.30
C HIS A 196 -9.61 -4.55 11.58
N VAL A 197 -9.08 -3.43 11.07
CA VAL A 197 -7.73 -3.41 10.49
C VAL A 197 -6.62 -3.33 11.53
N ILE A 198 -6.97 -3.05 12.79
CA ILE A 198 -6.01 -2.98 13.90
C ILE A 198 -5.64 -4.40 14.33
N PRO A 199 -4.39 -4.84 14.10
CA PRO A 199 -3.98 -6.16 14.52
C PRO A 199 -3.91 -6.25 16.05
N LYS A 200 -4.23 -7.41 16.59
CA LYS A 200 -4.04 -7.67 18.00
C LYS A 200 -2.55 -7.93 18.26
N PRO A 201 -1.96 -7.36 19.33
CA PRO A 201 -0.54 -7.52 19.63
C PRO A 201 -0.09 -8.99 19.69
N GLU A 202 -0.93 -9.88 20.22
CA GLU A 202 -0.65 -11.33 20.33
C GLU A 202 -0.54 -12.04 18.97
N ASN A 203 -1.02 -11.42 17.88
CA ASN A 203 -0.95 -11.96 16.52
C ASN A 203 0.26 -11.45 15.74
N LEU A 204 1.08 -10.60 16.35
CA LEU A 204 2.27 -10.03 15.70
C LEU A 204 3.52 -10.74 16.19
N PRO A 205 4.44 -11.11 15.29
CA PRO A 205 5.71 -11.70 15.68
C PRO A 205 6.63 -10.66 16.32
N SER A 206 7.61 -11.10 17.09
CA SER A 206 8.48 -10.22 17.91
C SER A 206 9.28 -9.17 17.13
N GLN A 207 9.52 -9.40 15.84
CA GLN A 207 10.18 -8.45 14.95
C GLN A 207 9.25 -7.36 14.39
N VAL A 208 7.95 -7.43 14.67
CA VAL A 208 6.98 -6.41 14.25
C VAL A 208 6.66 -5.48 15.41
N GLU A 209 7.04 -4.22 15.27
CA GLU A 209 6.62 -3.12 16.15
C GLU A 209 5.31 -2.54 15.62
N TYR A 210 4.29 -2.43 16.48
CA TYR A 210 3.01 -1.83 16.11
C TYR A 210 2.78 -0.53 16.86
N GLN A 211 2.56 0.55 16.13
CA GLN A 211 2.30 1.88 16.65
C GLN A 211 0.91 2.37 16.22
N LEU A 212 0.00 2.49 17.19
CA LEU A 212 -1.33 3.06 17.01
C LEU A 212 -1.33 4.47 17.63
N THR A 213 -1.51 5.50 16.80
CA THR A 213 -1.63 6.89 17.27
C THR A 213 -3.09 7.28 17.47
N GLU A 214 -3.36 8.22 18.37
CA GLU A 214 -4.72 8.75 18.55
C GLU A 214 -5.18 9.56 17.33
N HIS A 215 -4.25 10.32 16.75
CA HIS A 215 -4.48 11.20 15.61
C HIS A 215 -3.42 10.99 14.53
N GLY A 216 -3.81 11.13 13.28
CA GLY A 216 -2.92 10.96 12.12
C GLY A 216 -3.67 11.06 10.80
N GLY A 217 -4.97 10.82 10.83
CA GLY A 217 -5.74 10.61 9.61
C GLY A 217 -5.21 9.43 8.83
N HIS A 218 -5.36 9.45 7.52
CA HIS A 218 -4.93 8.30 6.68
C HIS A 218 -3.41 8.29 6.42
N VAL A 219 -2.87 9.38 5.92
CA VAL A 219 -1.42 9.47 5.57
C VAL A 219 -0.81 10.81 5.94
N GLY A 220 -1.55 11.69 6.57
CA GLY A 220 -1.10 13.03 6.91
C GLY A 220 -0.15 13.04 8.10
N PHE A 221 -0.59 12.50 9.22
CA PHE A 221 0.13 12.50 10.50
C PHE A 221 0.77 13.86 10.79
N ILE A 222 -0.07 14.92 10.65
CA ILE A 222 0.37 16.29 10.82
C ILE A 222 0.33 16.64 12.29
N GLY A 223 1.50 16.91 12.86
CA GLY A 223 1.69 17.43 14.20
C GLY A 223 2.03 18.92 14.22
N GLY A 224 2.59 19.37 15.34
CA GLY A 224 3.02 20.76 15.52
C GLY A 224 1.86 21.74 15.69
N THR A 225 2.00 22.92 15.12
CA THR A 225 0.98 23.99 15.18
C THR A 225 0.55 24.40 13.77
N VAL A 226 -0.60 25.10 13.67
CA VAL A 226 -1.09 25.63 12.37
C VAL A 226 -0.06 26.52 11.66
N ARG A 227 0.80 27.23 12.43
CA ARG A 227 1.85 28.10 11.88
C ARG A 227 3.16 27.36 11.60
N ARG A 228 3.36 26.17 12.20
CA ARG A 228 4.53 25.31 12.02
C ARG A 228 4.05 23.85 12.01
N PRO A 229 3.44 23.40 10.90
CA PRO A 229 3.03 22.02 10.76
C PRO A 229 4.29 21.13 10.70
N GLU A 230 4.24 20.02 11.39
CA GLU A 230 5.28 18.99 11.38
C GLU A 230 4.73 17.74 10.70
N MET A 231 5.40 17.29 9.67
CA MET A 231 5.07 16.04 8.98
C MET A 231 5.72 14.88 9.76
N TRP A 232 5.03 14.39 10.77
CA TRP A 232 5.56 13.44 11.74
C TRP A 232 6.16 12.17 11.12
N LEU A 233 5.56 11.63 10.06
CA LEU A 233 6.08 10.46 9.36
C LEU A 233 7.44 10.71 8.69
N GLU A 234 7.73 11.95 8.30
CA GLU A 234 9.00 12.33 7.65
C GLU A 234 10.19 12.33 8.61
N SER A 235 9.93 12.34 9.92
CA SER A 235 10.95 12.11 10.95
C SER A 235 10.87 10.71 11.53
N ARG A 236 9.67 10.23 11.91
CA ARG A 236 9.49 8.94 12.59
C ARG A 236 9.98 7.75 11.77
N ILE A 237 9.69 7.73 10.46
CA ILE A 237 10.10 6.64 9.59
C ILE A 237 11.62 6.58 9.44
N PRO A 238 12.32 7.66 9.02
CA PRO A 238 13.76 7.62 8.91
C PRO A 238 14.47 7.38 10.25
N ASP A 239 13.96 7.94 11.37
CA ASP A 239 14.55 7.71 12.70
C ASP A 239 14.53 6.22 13.08
N TRP A 240 13.42 5.53 12.82
CA TRP A 240 13.32 4.11 13.07
C TRP A 240 14.21 3.28 12.14
N LEU A 241 14.25 3.65 10.85
CA LEU A 241 15.05 2.96 9.83
C LEU A 241 16.56 3.11 10.03
N THR A 242 17.03 4.21 10.66
CA THR A 242 18.45 4.43 10.97
C THR A 242 19.07 3.23 11.68
N THR A 243 18.34 2.60 12.61
CA THR A 243 18.79 1.42 13.36
C THR A 243 19.18 0.24 12.44
N TYR A 244 18.56 0.14 11.27
CA TYR A 244 18.74 -0.99 10.36
C TYR A 244 19.62 -0.63 9.14
N LEU A 245 19.65 0.64 8.75
CA LEU A 245 20.39 1.09 7.57
C LEU A 245 21.81 1.56 7.89
N GLU A 246 22.08 1.99 9.13
CA GLU A 246 23.37 2.52 9.55
C GLU A 246 24.14 1.59 10.52
N ALA A 247 23.52 0.52 11.01
CA ALA A 247 24.15 -0.43 11.95
C ALA A 247 25.27 -1.30 11.33
N SER A 248 25.52 -1.19 10.02
CA SER A 248 26.49 -2.01 9.27
C SER A 248 27.71 -1.21 8.76
N SER A 249 27.94 -0.02 9.33
CA SER A 249 29.08 0.85 8.98
C SER A 249 30.27 0.60 9.87
#